data_d487de0a1814743ae45557bfc09ff544
#
_entry.id   d487de0a1814743ae45557bfc09ff544
#
_cell.length_a   1.000
_cell.length_b   1.000
_cell.length_c   1.000
_cell.angle_alpha   90.00
_cell.angle_beta   90.00
_cell.angle_gamma   90.00
#
_symmetry.space_group_name_H-M   'P 1'
#
loop_
_entity.id
_entity.type
_entity.pdbx_description
1 polymer ?
#
loop_
_entity_poly.entity_id
_entity_poly.type
_entity_poly.pdbx_seq_one_letter_code
_entity_poly.pdbx_strand_id
1 'polypeptide(L)'
;ENLTAVNVMGIADFDMQNLSETYPKLKTIRLWGKPGNIANFSAVSGFEDLEVFTAVDLFGFGADDIPHPDRLPKLHRLWMSSLPEEAAKAVKKLYKKRKEDGLDLWIEKARKPEWLAQNFDNPFRDWDGAEHIPKSHAKKAAELYRKTRAGVVKLLGNPPENTGEGLAEAVKAYTGGFNKMDKKHFIDTVEREDIAEALETILDLIPDGSCADKEKLFEIFDKNRNF
;
A
#
# COMPACT_ATOMS: atom_id res chain seq x y z
N GLU A 1 -1.66 27.92 -15.89
CA GLU A 1 -2.37 26.71 -16.37
C GLU A 1 -3.52 26.39 -15.41
N ASN A 2 -4.70 26.13 -15.94
CA ASN A 2 -5.88 25.83 -15.14
C ASN A 2 -5.94 24.31 -14.88
N LEU A 3 -5.06 23.80 -14.00
CA LEU A 3 -5.15 22.39 -13.57
C LEU A 3 -6.41 22.22 -12.70
N THR A 4 -7.30 21.33 -13.11
CA THR A 4 -8.54 21.03 -12.38
C THR A 4 -8.59 19.63 -11.79
N ALA A 5 -7.66 18.75 -12.17
CA ALA A 5 -7.58 17.39 -11.66
C ALA A 5 -6.13 16.96 -11.46
N VAL A 6 -5.87 16.25 -10.38
CA VAL A 6 -4.59 15.63 -10.08
C VAL A 6 -4.79 14.17 -9.67
N ASN A 7 -3.88 13.32 -10.13
CA ASN A 7 -3.80 11.92 -9.76
C ASN A 7 -2.35 11.59 -9.42
N VAL A 8 -2.06 11.27 -8.16
CA VAL A 8 -0.71 10.97 -7.68
C VAL A 8 -0.67 9.54 -7.14
N MET A 9 0.25 8.75 -7.66
CA MET A 9 0.42 7.35 -7.26
C MET A 9 1.80 7.12 -6.64
N GLY A 10 1.90 6.12 -5.78
CA GLY A 10 3.16 5.73 -5.16
C GLY A 10 3.68 6.73 -4.14
N ILE A 11 2.80 7.46 -3.48
CA ILE A 11 3.16 8.46 -2.47
C ILE A 11 3.89 7.77 -1.31
N ALA A 12 5.09 8.25 -0.98
CA ALA A 12 5.79 7.96 0.27
C ALA A 12 5.54 9.10 1.28
N ASP A 13 5.87 10.33 0.89
CA ASP A 13 5.60 11.55 1.64
C ASP A 13 4.97 12.61 0.75
N PHE A 14 3.96 13.30 1.25
CA PHE A 14 3.21 14.31 0.50
C PHE A 14 2.75 15.44 1.41
N ASP A 15 2.91 16.68 0.97
CA ASP A 15 2.42 17.86 1.70
C ASP A 15 1.18 18.42 1.02
N MET A 16 0.04 18.32 1.71
CA MET A 16 -1.24 18.81 1.20
C MET A 16 -1.30 20.34 1.12
N GLN A 17 -0.56 21.03 2.00
CA GLN A 17 -0.52 22.50 1.97
C GLN A 17 0.14 23.00 0.69
N ASN A 18 1.26 22.42 0.30
CA ASN A 18 1.93 22.78 -0.96
C ASN A 18 1.02 22.59 -2.18
N LEU A 19 0.20 21.52 -2.19
CA LEU A 19 -0.76 21.31 -3.26
C LEU A 19 -1.85 22.38 -3.28
N SER A 20 -2.40 22.73 -2.10
CA SER A 20 -3.48 23.72 -1.99
C SER A 20 -3.03 25.13 -2.33
N GLU A 21 -1.82 25.50 -1.97
CA GLU A 21 -1.22 26.81 -2.31
C GLU A 21 -0.90 26.92 -3.81
N THR A 22 -0.43 25.82 -4.42
CA THR A 22 -0.01 25.83 -5.84
C THR A 22 -1.23 25.71 -6.79
N TYR A 23 -2.23 24.90 -6.42
CA TYR A 23 -3.36 24.58 -7.29
C TYR A 23 -4.72 24.69 -6.56
N PRO A 24 -5.09 25.86 -6.03
CA PRO A 24 -6.30 26.01 -5.17
C PRO A 24 -7.62 25.74 -5.90
N LYS A 25 -7.63 25.70 -7.24
CA LYS A 25 -8.84 25.47 -8.07
C LYS A 25 -9.04 24.01 -8.48
N LEU A 26 -8.35 23.08 -7.82
CA LEU A 26 -8.56 21.67 -8.10
C LEU A 26 -9.99 21.23 -7.74
N LYS A 27 -10.59 20.50 -8.68
CA LYS A 27 -11.91 19.87 -8.54
C LYS A 27 -11.79 18.39 -8.23
N THR A 28 -10.75 17.74 -8.70
CA THR A 28 -10.53 16.32 -8.50
C THR A 28 -9.12 16.08 -7.96
N ILE A 29 -9.05 15.43 -6.80
CA ILE A 29 -7.80 15.00 -6.18
C ILE A 29 -7.89 13.50 -5.92
N ARG A 30 -6.94 12.72 -6.45
CA ARG A 30 -6.82 11.30 -6.20
C ARG A 30 -5.39 10.96 -5.80
N LEU A 31 -5.24 10.35 -4.63
CA LEU A 31 -3.94 10.09 -4.01
C LEU A 31 -3.84 8.62 -3.60
N TRP A 32 -2.75 7.94 -3.97
CA TRP A 32 -2.46 6.56 -3.57
C TRP A 32 -1.07 6.46 -2.94
N GLY A 33 -1.02 5.94 -1.73
CA GLY A 33 0.21 5.63 -1.00
C GLY A 33 0.78 4.24 -1.33
N LYS A 34 1.99 3.95 -0.74
CA LYS A 34 2.66 2.63 -0.82
C LYS A 34 3.19 2.06 0.51
N PRO A 35 2.62 2.20 1.67
CA PRO A 35 1.77 3.23 2.26
C PRO A 35 2.46 4.60 2.25
N GLY A 36 1.67 5.68 2.25
CA GLY A 36 2.20 7.04 2.21
C GLY A 36 1.85 7.86 3.44
N ASN A 37 2.65 8.88 3.69
CA ASN A 37 2.42 9.87 4.74
C ASN A 37 1.96 11.19 4.12
N ILE A 38 0.87 11.76 4.63
CA ILE A 38 0.40 13.10 4.24
C ILE A 38 0.58 14.06 5.41
N ALA A 39 1.41 15.07 5.21
CA ALA A 39 1.49 16.22 6.09
C ALA A 39 0.39 17.24 5.75
N ASN A 40 -0.02 18.01 6.75
CA ASN A 40 -0.95 19.14 6.61
C ASN A 40 -2.28 18.74 5.92
N PHE A 41 -2.85 17.57 6.26
CA PHE A 41 -4.08 17.07 5.63
C PHE A 41 -5.26 18.06 5.75
N SER A 42 -5.34 18.84 6.83
CA SER A 42 -6.35 19.89 7.04
C SER A 42 -6.39 20.94 5.94
N ALA A 43 -5.28 21.11 5.18
CA ALA A 43 -5.20 22.02 4.03
C ALA A 43 -6.13 21.60 2.86
N VAL A 44 -6.71 20.40 2.89
CA VAL A 44 -7.80 20.00 1.98
C VAL A 44 -8.95 21.00 2.05
N SER A 45 -9.18 21.62 3.19
CA SER A 45 -10.20 22.68 3.37
C SER A 45 -9.99 23.94 2.50
N GLY A 46 -8.81 24.10 1.92
CA GLY A 46 -8.48 25.20 1.00
C GLY A 46 -8.98 25.01 -0.45
N PHE A 47 -9.46 23.82 -0.79
CA PHE A 47 -9.97 23.55 -2.13
C PHE A 47 -11.47 23.79 -2.21
N GLU A 48 -11.91 25.05 -2.29
CA GLU A 48 -13.34 25.43 -2.30
C GLU A 48 -14.14 24.84 -3.49
N ASP A 49 -13.44 24.51 -4.58
CA ASP A 49 -14.03 23.93 -5.80
C ASP A 49 -13.95 22.39 -5.85
N LEU A 50 -13.49 21.74 -4.75
CA LEU A 50 -13.30 20.29 -4.75
C LEU A 50 -14.62 19.52 -4.87
N GLU A 51 -14.71 18.72 -5.91
CA GLU A 51 -15.85 17.90 -6.27
C GLU A 51 -15.64 16.42 -5.94
N VAL A 52 -14.40 15.92 -6.13
CA VAL A 52 -14.02 14.51 -5.92
C VAL A 52 -12.73 14.44 -5.14
N PHE A 53 -12.76 13.72 -4.02
CA PHE A 53 -11.57 13.39 -3.24
C PHE A 53 -11.43 11.88 -3.05
N THR A 54 -10.28 11.33 -3.41
CA THR A 54 -9.93 9.93 -3.18
C THR A 54 -8.58 9.85 -2.48
N ALA A 55 -8.48 9.07 -1.41
CA ALA A 55 -7.24 8.82 -0.68
C ALA A 55 -7.15 7.33 -0.31
N VAL A 56 -6.11 6.65 -0.74
CA VAL A 56 -5.92 5.21 -0.52
C VAL A 56 -4.53 4.96 0.05
N ASP A 57 -4.47 4.15 1.11
CA ASP A 57 -3.24 3.73 1.78
C ASP A 57 -2.36 4.92 2.23
N LEU A 58 -3.02 5.91 2.85
CA LEU A 58 -2.43 7.17 3.28
C LEU A 58 -2.65 7.43 4.76
N PHE A 59 -1.59 7.88 5.43
CA PHE A 59 -1.47 8.04 6.88
C PHE A 59 -0.86 9.42 7.22
N GLY A 60 -0.52 9.65 8.49
CA GLY A 60 0.08 10.91 8.94
C GLY A 60 -0.92 12.00 9.33
N PHE A 61 -2.22 11.66 9.38
CA PHE A 61 -3.29 12.58 9.80
C PHE A 61 -4.26 11.88 10.76
N GLY A 62 -4.96 12.65 11.55
CA GLY A 62 -5.88 12.19 12.59
C GLY A 62 -7.31 12.74 12.46
N ALA A 63 -8.07 12.61 13.54
CA ALA A 63 -9.46 13.08 13.58
C ALA A 63 -9.59 14.60 13.41
N ASP A 64 -8.65 15.35 13.98
CA ASP A 64 -8.68 16.83 14.00
C ASP A 64 -8.27 17.44 12.65
N ASP A 65 -7.64 16.65 11.80
CA ASP A 65 -7.22 17.07 10.45
C ASP A 65 -8.34 16.98 9.41
N ILE A 66 -9.47 16.32 9.76
CA ILE A 66 -10.57 16.13 8.81
C ILE A 66 -11.34 17.45 8.64
N PRO A 67 -11.40 18.01 7.42
CA PRO A 67 -12.09 19.26 7.18
C PRO A 67 -13.59 19.12 7.42
N HIS A 68 -14.19 20.20 8.01
CA HIS A 68 -15.64 20.25 8.17
C HIS A 68 -16.33 20.27 6.79
N PRO A 69 -17.47 19.57 6.62
CA PRO A 69 -18.20 19.51 5.34
C PRO A 69 -18.53 20.86 4.71
N ASP A 70 -18.76 21.89 5.52
CA ASP A 70 -19.06 23.24 5.04
C ASP A 70 -17.88 23.92 4.33
N ARG A 71 -16.66 23.44 4.57
CA ARG A 71 -15.45 23.92 3.87
C ARG A 71 -15.31 23.33 2.47
N LEU A 72 -16.06 22.27 2.17
CA LEU A 72 -16.04 21.56 0.90
C LEU A 72 -17.46 21.48 0.30
N PRO A 73 -18.11 22.63 -0.03
CA PRO A 73 -19.53 22.67 -0.37
C PRO A 73 -19.86 21.92 -1.66
N LYS A 74 -18.90 21.81 -2.61
CA LYS A 74 -19.10 21.16 -3.92
C LYS A 74 -18.75 19.68 -3.90
N LEU A 75 -18.20 19.15 -2.79
CA LEU A 75 -17.80 17.77 -2.70
C LEU A 75 -19.02 16.83 -2.83
N HIS A 76 -19.03 16.01 -3.86
CA HIS A 76 -20.07 15.02 -4.12
C HIS A 76 -19.55 13.57 -4.07
N ARG A 77 -18.22 13.37 -4.06
CA ARG A 77 -17.58 12.07 -3.83
C ARG A 77 -16.43 12.16 -2.88
N LEU A 78 -16.45 11.34 -1.82
CA LEU A 78 -15.40 11.18 -0.83
C LEU A 78 -15.12 9.70 -0.60
N TRP A 79 -14.04 9.20 -1.19
CA TRP A 79 -13.61 7.81 -1.08
C TRP A 79 -12.26 7.73 -0.37
N MET A 80 -12.23 7.01 0.75
CA MET A 80 -11.00 6.78 1.48
C MET A 80 -10.90 5.32 1.92
N SER A 81 -9.75 4.71 1.68
CA SER A 81 -9.48 3.32 2.07
C SER A 81 -8.07 3.18 2.66
N SER A 82 -7.91 2.28 3.62
CA SER A 82 -6.64 2.08 4.31
C SER A 82 -6.07 3.40 4.87
N LEU A 83 -6.74 3.92 5.90
CA LEU A 83 -6.47 5.23 6.53
C LEU A 83 -6.49 5.07 8.07
N PRO A 84 -5.95 6.03 8.84
CA PRO A 84 -5.99 5.98 10.31
C PRO A 84 -7.42 5.79 10.85
N GLU A 85 -7.57 4.92 11.85
CA GLU A 85 -8.89 4.56 12.41
C GLU A 85 -9.63 5.79 12.96
N GLU A 86 -8.91 6.71 13.61
CA GLU A 86 -9.50 7.91 14.18
C GLU A 86 -10.02 8.87 13.10
N ALA A 87 -9.25 9.05 12.02
CA ALA A 87 -9.68 9.82 10.86
C ALA A 87 -10.90 9.19 10.19
N ALA A 88 -10.93 7.86 10.01
CA ALA A 88 -12.07 7.14 9.45
C ALA A 88 -13.35 7.35 10.27
N LYS A 89 -13.24 7.31 11.62
CA LYS A 89 -14.36 7.58 12.53
C LYS A 89 -14.84 9.03 12.43
N ALA A 90 -13.90 9.98 12.36
CA ALA A 90 -14.21 11.40 12.21
C ALA A 90 -14.93 11.68 10.89
N VAL A 91 -14.44 11.16 9.75
CA VAL A 91 -15.10 11.32 8.46
C VAL A 91 -16.52 10.77 8.51
N LYS A 92 -16.72 9.52 8.97
CA LYS A 92 -18.05 8.90 9.04
C LYS A 92 -19.02 9.72 9.91
N LYS A 93 -18.53 10.31 11.00
CA LYS A 93 -19.34 11.15 11.91
C LYS A 93 -19.68 12.50 11.28
N LEU A 94 -18.68 13.23 10.80
CA LEU A 94 -18.83 14.59 10.26
C LEU A 94 -19.66 14.61 8.97
N TYR A 95 -19.45 13.65 8.08
CA TYR A 95 -20.09 13.61 6.77
C TYR A 95 -21.39 12.79 6.74
N LYS A 96 -21.88 12.31 7.90
CA LYS A 96 -23.11 11.50 7.97
C LYS A 96 -24.29 12.19 7.28
N LYS A 97 -24.55 13.46 7.62
CA LYS A 97 -25.65 14.23 7.01
C LYS A 97 -25.45 14.42 5.51
N ARG A 98 -24.24 14.78 5.08
CA ARG A 98 -23.93 14.94 3.65
C ARG A 98 -24.13 13.64 2.87
N LYS A 99 -23.86 12.48 3.47
CA LYS A 99 -24.15 11.16 2.88
C LYS A 99 -25.66 10.95 2.71
N GLU A 100 -26.47 11.31 3.72
CA GLU A 100 -27.92 11.26 3.63
C GLU A 100 -28.47 12.20 2.55
N ASP A 101 -27.80 13.34 2.33
CA ASP A 101 -28.12 14.34 1.32
C ASP A 101 -27.52 14.03 -0.08
N GLY A 102 -26.91 12.83 -0.29
CA GLY A 102 -26.47 12.35 -1.60
C GLY A 102 -24.97 12.37 -1.86
N LEU A 103 -24.10 12.67 -0.87
CA LEU A 103 -22.65 12.50 -1.01
C LEU A 103 -22.32 11.01 -1.21
N ASP A 104 -21.62 10.68 -2.29
CA ASP A 104 -21.04 9.36 -2.52
C ASP A 104 -19.86 9.18 -1.52
N LEU A 105 -20.18 8.64 -0.33
CA LEU A 105 -19.24 8.44 0.78
C LEU A 105 -18.87 6.97 0.93
N TRP A 106 -17.62 6.63 0.67
CA TRP A 106 -17.08 5.30 0.85
C TRP A 106 -15.81 5.32 1.72
N ILE A 107 -15.87 4.68 2.90
CA ILE A 107 -14.79 4.64 3.88
C ILE A 107 -14.62 3.22 4.37
N GLU A 108 -13.46 2.61 4.07
CA GLU A 108 -13.15 1.25 4.51
C GLU A 108 -11.70 1.08 4.95
N LYS A 109 -11.36 -0.13 5.40
CA LYS A 109 -10.03 -0.52 5.87
C LYS A 109 -9.43 0.51 6.85
N ALA A 110 -10.22 0.92 7.88
CA ALA A 110 -9.70 1.75 8.96
C ALA A 110 -8.57 1.00 9.70
N ARG A 111 -7.40 1.60 9.82
CA ARG A 111 -6.18 0.97 10.33
C ARG A 111 -5.79 1.55 11.68
N LYS A 112 -5.52 0.69 12.65
CA LYS A 112 -4.97 1.07 13.96
C LYS A 112 -3.46 1.35 13.85
N PRO A 113 -2.89 2.17 14.74
CA PRO A 113 -1.45 2.43 14.75
C PRO A 113 -0.61 1.15 14.85
N GLU A 114 -1.05 0.16 15.64
CA GLU A 114 -0.34 -1.12 15.79
C GLU A 114 -0.34 -1.93 14.49
N TRP A 115 -1.44 -1.85 13.72
CA TRP A 115 -1.50 -2.48 12.41
C TRP A 115 -0.51 -1.83 11.45
N LEU A 116 -0.46 -0.51 11.43
CA LEU A 116 0.45 0.24 10.56
C LEU A 116 1.91 -0.08 10.89
N ALA A 117 2.28 -0.05 12.18
CA ALA A 117 3.65 -0.39 12.62
C ALA A 117 4.10 -1.80 12.19
N GLN A 118 3.15 -2.76 12.09
CA GLN A 118 3.44 -4.13 11.68
C GLN A 118 3.43 -4.34 10.16
N ASN A 119 2.76 -3.46 9.42
CA ASN A 119 2.47 -3.68 8.00
C ASN A 119 3.02 -2.58 7.08
N PHE A 120 3.73 -1.59 7.62
CA PHE A 120 4.31 -0.51 6.80
C PHE A 120 5.19 -1.07 5.67
N ASP A 121 6.10 -2.00 6.02
CA ASP A 121 7.00 -2.66 5.07
C ASP A 121 6.45 -4.00 4.54
N ASN A 122 5.15 -4.27 4.72
CA ASN A 122 4.54 -5.52 4.28
C ASN A 122 3.98 -5.37 2.86
N PRO A 123 4.57 -5.98 1.83
CA PRO A 123 4.04 -5.91 0.46
C PRO A 123 2.67 -6.56 0.30
N PHE A 124 2.31 -7.49 1.22
CA PHE A 124 1.01 -8.20 1.23
C PHE A 124 -0.03 -7.55 2.15
N ARG A 125 0.14 -6.29 2.57
CA ARG A 125 -0.79 -5.62 3.50
C ARG A 125 -2.21 -5.51 2.95
N ASP A 126 -2.35 -5.40 1.63
CA ASP A 126 -3.65 -5.29 0.96
C ASP A 126 -4.43 -6.61 0.90
N TRP A 127 -3.72 -7.74 1.12
CA TRP A 127 -4.35 -9.05 1.29
C TRP A 127 -5.18 -9.14 2.57
N ASP A 128 -4.88 -8.30 3.57
CA ASP A 128 -5.66 -8.24 4.81
C ASP A 128 -7.00 -7.54 4.57
N GLY A 129 -8.07 -8.33 4.63
CA GLY A 129 -9.44 -7.87 4.39
C GLY A 129 -9.90 -7.96 2.93
N ALA A 130 -9.12 -8.54 2.03
CA ALA A 130 -9.60 -8.96 0.72
C ALA A 130 -10.57 -10.15 0.87
N GLU A 131 -11.73 -10.10 0.20
CA GLU A 131 -12.82 -11.08 0.41
C GLU A 131 -12.41 -12.51 0.02
N HIS A 132 -11.62 -12.65 -1.05
CA HIS A 132 -11.19 -13.93 -1.59
C HIS A 132 -9.93 -14.48 -0.92
N ILE A 133 -9.23 -13.67 -0.10
CA ILE A 133 -8.00 -14.09 0.59
C ILE A 133 -8.29 -14.39 2.06
N PRO A 134 -8.11 -15.64 2.52
CA PRO A 134 -8.27 -15.96 3.94
C PRO A 134 -7.28 -15.15 4.80
N LYS A 135 -7.74 -14.59 5.93
CA LYS A 135 -6.89 -13.81 6.87
C LYS A 135 -5.60 -14.53 7.27
N SER A 136 -5.66 -15.87 7.41
CA SER A 136 -4.48 -16.68 7.72
C SER A 136 -3.45 -16.69 6.59
N HIS A 137 -3.86 -16.50 5.33
CA HIS A 137 -2.96 -16.47 4.18
C HIS A 137 -2.26 -15.10 4.05
N ALA A 138 -2.96 -13.99 4.27
CA ALA A 138 -2.35 -12.67 4.35
C ALA A 138 -1.22 -12.62 5.40
N LYS A 139 -1.49 -13.17 6.61
CA LYS A 139 -0.47 -13.27 7.66
C LYS A 139 0.72 -14.15 7.26
N LYS A 140 0.46 -15.32 6.68
CA LYS A 140 1.52 -16.25 6.24
C LYS A 140 2.36 -15.66 5.10
N ALA A 141 1.75 -14.95 4.15
CA ALA A 141 2.48 -14.26 3.08
C ALA A 141 3.45 -13.23 3.65
N ALA A 142 2.98 -12.38 4.57
CA ALA A 142 3.83 -11.42 5.27
C ALA A 142 4.96 -12.07 6.09
N GLU A 143 4.70 -13.19 6.76
CA GLU A 143 5.72 -13.95 7.51
C GLU A 143 6.77 -14.56 6.56
N LEU A 144 6.32 -15.13 5.44
CA LEU A 144 7.19 -15.71 4.43
C LEU A 144 8.11 -14.66 3.79
N TYR A 145 7.57 -13.51 3.43
CA TYR A 145 8.34 -12.36 2.94
C TYR A 145 9.42 -11.94 3.94
N ARG A 146 9.03 -11.66 5.19
CA ARG A 146 9.98 -11.22 6.23
C ARG A 146 11.08 -12.26 6.49
N LYS A 147 10.72 -13.55 6.52
CA LYS A 147 11.69 -14.64 6.71
C LYS A 147 12.67 -14.73 5.55
N THR A 148 12.18 -14.65 4.31
CA THR A 148 13.02 -14.71 3.11
C THR A 148 13.94 -13.51 3.05
N ARG A 149 13.41 -12.29 3.26
CA ARG A 149 14.20 -11.05 3.30
C ARG A 149 15.31 -11.11 4.36
N ALA A 150 14.98 -11.52 5.58
CA ALA A 150 15.97 -11.67 6.65
C ALA A 150 17.04 -12.71 6.32
N GLY A 151 16.67 -13.82 5.68
CA GLY A 151 17.62 -14.84 5.20
C GLY A 151 18.58 -14.29 4.15
N VAL A 152 18.06 -13.55 3.17
CA VAL A 152 18.88 -12.90 2.13
C VAL A 152 19.83 -11.86 2.75
N VAL A 153 19.32 -10.97 3.61
CA VAL A 153 20.17 -9.98 4.32
C VAL A 153 21.30 -10.66 5.10
N LYS A 154 21.01 -11.76 5.78
CA LYS A 154 22.03 -12.53 6.52
C LYS A 154 23.09 -13.13 5.59
N LEU A 155 22.69 -13.70 4.44
CA LEU A 155 23.60 -14.24 3.44
C LEU A 155 24.51 -13.16 2.84
N LEU A 156 23.96 -11.98 2.57
CA LEU A 156 24.72 -10.86 2.03
C LEU A 156 25.65 -10.21 3.05
N GLY A 157 25.27 -10.20 4.33
CA GLY A 157 26.10 -9.62 5.42
C GLY A 157 27.34 -10.46 5.77
N ASN A 158 27.27 -11.78 5.59
CA ASN A 158 28.39 -12.72 5.78
C ASN A 158 28.38 -13.74 4.62
N PRO A 159 28.83 -13.36 3.42
CA PRO A 159 28.70 -14.20 2.25
C PRO A 159 29.61 -15.43 2.34
N PRO A 160 29.04 -16.64 2.41
CA PRO A 160 29.81 -17.87 2.27
C PRO A 160 30.25 -18.08 0.79
N GLU A 161 31.21 -18.98 0.53
CA GLU A 161 31.67 -19.28 -0.81
C GLU A 161 30.53 -19.66 -1.78
N ASN A 162 29.47 -20.29 -1.25
CA ASN A 162 28.29 -20.72 -2.02
C ASN A 162 27.07 -19.79 -1.85
N THR A 163 27.28 -18.49 -1.67
CA THR A 163 26.20 -17.50 -1.49
C THR A 163 25.12 -17.61 -2.58
N GLY A 164 25.49 -17.82 -3.84
CA GLY A 164 24.54 -17.99 -4.95
C GLY A 164 23.60 -19.19 -4.76
N GLU A 165 24.10 -20.32 -4.25
CA GLU A 165 23.26 -21.48 -3.92
C GLU A 165 22.31 -21.18 -2.77
N GLY A 166 22.79 -20.50 -1.73
CA GLY A 166 21.98 -20.08 -0.60
C GLY A 166 20.82 -19.14 -0.99
N LEU A 167 21.09 -18.21 -1.91
CA LEU A 167 20.06 -17.32 -2.48
C LEU A 167 19.06 -18.11 -3.33
N ALA A 168 19.52 -19.05 -4.16
CA ALA A 168 18.63 -19.91 -4.94
C ALA A 168 17.71 -20.75 -4.04
N GLU A 169 18.22 -21.30 -2.95
CA GLU A 169 17.40 -22.05 -2.00
C GLU A 169 16.40 -21.14 -1.26
N ALA A 170 16.76 -19.89 -0.95
CA ALA A 170 15.84 -18.91 -0.37
C ALA A 170 14.66 -18.60 -1.32
N VAL A 171 14.94 -18.42 -2.62
CA VAL A 171 13.93 -18.21 -3.65
C VAL A 171 13.02 -19.44 -3.80
N LYS A 172 13.59 -20.67 -3.86
CA LYS A 172 12.80 -21.91 -3.90
C LYS A 172 11.91 -22.08 -2.69
N ALA A 173 12.42 -21.76 -1.50
CA ALA A 173 11.64 -21.82 -0.25
C ALA A 173 10.50 -20.82 -0.24
N TYR A 174 10.73 -19.58 -0.73
CA TYR A 174 9.73 -18.56 -0.93
C TYR A 174 8.60 -19.04 -1.85
N THR A 175 8.96 -19.47 -3.07
CA THR A 175 8.00 -19.97 -4.07
C THR A 175 7.22 -21.18 -3.57
N GLY A 176 7.93 -22.14 -2.97
CA GLY A 176 7.32 -23.34 -2.39
C GLY A 176 6.35 -23.03 -1.23
N GLY A 177 6.56 -21.92 -0.51
CA GLY A 177 5.65 -21.42 0.51
C GLY A 177 4.32 -21.00 -0.09
N PHE A 178 4.32 -20.23 -1.18
CA PHE A 178 3.11 -19.81 -1.90
C PHE A 178 2.41 -20.98 -2.57
N ASN A 179 3.14 -21.90 -3.24
CA ASN A 179 2.57 -23.13 -3.77
C ASN A 179 1.79 -23.93 -2.72
N LYS A 180 2.31 -24.00 -1.48
CA LYS A 180 1.61 -24.68 -0.37
C LYS A 180 0.38 -23.92 0.13
N MET A 181 0.37 -22.59 0.01
CA MET A 181 -0.80 -21.77 0.38
C MET A 181 -1.90 -21.85 -0.66
N ASP A 182 -1.57 -21.95 -1.92
CA ASP A 182 -2.51 -21.91 -3.05
C ASP A 182 -3.29 -23.20 -3.33
N LYS A 183 -3.38 -24.10 -2.37
CA LYS A 183 -4.13 -25.37 -2.52
C LYS A 183 -5.61 -25.20 -2.93
N LYS A 184 -6.17 -24.01 -2.74
CA LYS A 184 -7.56 -23.67 -3.09
C LYS A 184 -7.65 -22.69 -4.26
N HIS A 185 -6.55 -22.45 -4.94
CA HIS A 185 -6.46 -21.57 -6.12
C HIS A 185 -7.04 -20.18 -5.85
N PHE A 186 -6.57 -19.52 -4.77
CA PHE A 186 -6.93 -18.14 -4.46
C PHE A 186 -5.96 -17.14 -5.08
N ILE A 187 -4.75 -17.58 -5.51
CA ILE A 187 -3.77 -16.75 -6.19
C ILE A 187 -4.18 -16.63 -7.65
N ASP A 188 -4.62 -15.43 -8.04
CA ASP A 188 -4.93 -15.09 -9.42
C ASP A 188 -3.87 -14.10 -9.94
N THR A 189 -4.13 -13.41 -11.02
CA THR A 189 -3.17 -12.52 -11.68
C THR A 189 -2.62 -11.45 -10.75
N VAL A 190 -3.48 -10.78 -9.97
CA VAL A 190 -3.06 -9.70 -9.05
C VAL A 190 -2.18 -10.24 -7.93
N GLU A 191 -2.59 -11.32 -7.27
CA GLU A 191 -1.81 -11.92 -6.19
C GLU A 191 -0.47 -12.46 -6.69
N ARG A 192 -0.44 -12.96 -7.93
CA ARG A 192 0.81 -13.42 -8.58
C ARG A 192 1.77 -12.26 -8.82
N GLU A 193 1.27 -11.12 -9.26
CA GLU A 193 2.06 -9.89 -9.44
C GLU A 193 2.59 -9.40 -8.09
N ASP A 194 1.75 -9.34 -7.05
CA ASP A 194 2.18 -8.97 -5.70
C ASP A 194 3.32 -9.87 -5.18
N ILE A 195 3.22 -11.19 -5.41
CA ILE A 195 4.25 -12.16 -5.01
C ILE A 195 5.56 -11.94 -5.77
N ALA A 196 5.48 -11.65 -7.06
CA ALA A 196 6.64 -11.39 -7.91
C ALA A 196 7.32 -10.07 -7.51
N GLU A 197 6.58 -8.97 -7.36
CA GLU A 197 7.09 -7.66 -6.92
C GLU A 197 7.73 -7.73 -5.53
N ALA A 198 7.11 -8.48 -4.60
CA ALA A 198 7.68 -8.70 -3.28
C ALA A 198 9.01 -9.45 -3.35
N LEU A 199 9.16 -10.43 -4.25
CA LEU A 199 10.43 -11.11 -4.49
C LEU A 199 11.46 -10.16 -5.11
N GLU A 200 11.10 -9.37 -6.12
CA GLU A 200 11.98 -8.37 -6.73
C GLU A 200 12.54 -7.41 -5.67
N THR A 201 11.70 -6.90 -4.77
CA THR A 201 12.13 -6.06 -3.65
C THR A 201 13.18 -6.75 -2.75
N ILE A 202 13.10 -8.08 -2.58
CA ILE A 202 14.11 -8.86 -1.85
C ILE A 202 15.40 -8.99 -2.68
N LEU A 203 15.28 -9.28 -3.96
CA LEU A 203 16.43 -9.44 -4.87
C LEU A 203 17.17 -8.13 -5.10
N ASP A 204 16.49 -6.98 -4.99
CA ASP A 204 17.11 -5.65 -5.07
C ASP A 204 18.09 -5.35 -3.93
N LEU A 205 18.03 -6.11 -2.82
CA LEU A 205 19.05 -6.06 -1.78
C LEU A 205 20.41 -6.62 -2.23
N ILE A 206 20.45 -7.40 -3.32
CA ILE A 206 21.68 -7.98 -3.86
C ILE A 206 22.45 -6.87 -4.60
N PRO A 207 23.70 -6.56 -4.19
CA PRO A 207 24.50 -5.51 -4.84
C PRO A 207 24.79 -5.86 -6.31
N ASP A 208 24.77 -4.85 -7.16
CA ASP A 208 25.18 -5.00 -8.56
C ASP A 208 26.65 -5.43 -8.64
N GLY A 209 26.94 -6.36 -9.56
CA GLY A 209 28.28 -6.93 -9.70
C GLY A 209 28.66 -7.99 -8.65
N SER A 210 27.71 -8.39 -7.78
CA SER A 210 27.89 -9.55 -6.90
C SER A 210 27.95 -10.87 -7.69
N CYS A 211 28.34 -11.96 -7.00
CA CYS A 211 28.38 -13.31 -7.61
C CYS A 211 27.00 -13.91 -7.92
N ALA A 212 25.91 -13.23 -7.57
CA ALA A 212 24.55 -13.69 -7.78
C ALA A 212 23.86 -12.90 -8.90
N ASP A 213 23.34 -13.65 -9.87
CA ASP A 213 22.60 -13.13 -11.02
C ASP A 213 21.10 -13.05 -10.65
N LYS A 214 20.58 -11.82 -10.52
CA LYS A 214 19.18 -11.57 -10.14
C LYS A 214 18.19 -12.19 -11.13
N GLU A 215 18.51 -12.13 -12.45
CA GLU A 215 17.66 -12.69 -13.50
C GLU A 215 17.55 -14.20 -13.36
N LYS A 216 18.66 -14.89 -13.11
CA LYS A 216 18.64 -16.33 -12.86
C LYS A 216 17.89 -16.71 -11.60
N LEU A 217 17.97 -15.90 -10.55
CA LEU A 217 17.19 -16.12 -9.34
C LEU A 217 15.69 -15.95 -9.60
N PHE A 218 15.30 -14.97 -10.41
CA PHE A 218 13.92 -14.79 -10.82
C PHE A 218 13.43 -15.93 -11.73
N GLU A 219 14.28 -16.42 -12.65
CA GLU A 219 13.97 -17.63 -13.43
C GLU A 219 13.71 -18.87 -12.54
N ILE A 220 14.41 -19.00 -11.40
CA ILE A 220 14.16 -20.08 -10.44
C ILE A 220 12.75 -19.94 -9.85
N PHE A 221 12.33 -18.72 -9.52
CA PHE A 221 10.95 -18.45 -9.08
C PHE A 221 9.95 -18.88 -10.14
N ASP A 222 10.11 -18.45 -11.40
CA ASP A 222 9.20 -18.76 -12.49
C ASP A 222 9.11 -20.26 -12.79
N LYS A 223 10.23 -20.97 -12.76
CA LYS A 223 10.28 -22.42 -12.98
C LYS A 223 9.66 -23.25 -11.87
N ASN A 224 9.60 -22.71 -10.64
CA ASN A 224 9.11 -23.44 -9.46
C ASN A 224 7.70 -23.06 -9.02
N ARG A 225 7.12 -21.99 -9.56
CA ARG A 225 5.74 -21.58 -9.21
C ARG A 225 4.71 -22.47 -9.89
N ASN A 226 3.66 -22.80 -9.14
CA ASN A 226 2.52 -23.62 -9.58
C ASN A 226 1.17 -22.89 -9.42
N PHE A 227 1.21 -21.57 -9.18
CA PHE A 227 0.08 -20.68 -9.04
C PHE A 227 0.00 -19.67 -10.16
#